data_908eb2308f922f214c8790978da8901f
#
_entry.id   908eb2308f922f214c8790978da8901f
#
_cell.length_a   1.000
_cell.length_b   1.000
_cell.length_c   1.000
_cell.angle_alpha   90.00
_cell.angle_beta   90.00
_cell.angle_gamma   90.00
#
_symmetry.space_group_name_H-M   'P 1'
#
loop_
_entity.id
_entity.type
_entity.pdbx_description
1 polymer ?
#
loop_
_entity_poly.entity_id
_entity_poly.type
_entity_poly.pdbx_seq_one_letter_code
_entity_poly.pdbx_strand_id
1 'polypeptide(L)'
;VTCSDVHXXXXXTTTSNPSSSTTSGGSSERKSIVPPDYRFVYQEFLPDPKIEWRNPIREKLERLDMLDRRANIDIPEFYVGSVVAVTCSDVHAVGKTSRFLGICIMREKCGLRARFILRNVVDNQGVEVMYDMYDPTLLKVEVLRLEKRLDEHLLYLRDALDEYSTFDLNMEPEILPEGAPVPVNDLKVVLKPRPWYARWERHNLAGVANVDEYTNKKKARKAERVATPWERFDLMKEYRRTIPDEEQKEIFAEVYSQLHQLELTRKKLKRKRTFVKPTKLA
;
A
#
# COMPACT_ATOMS: atom_id res chain seq x y z
N VAL A 1 24.76 -64.79 16.48
CA VAL A 1 24.85 -65.23 17.86
C VAL A 1 23.81 -64.50 18.71
N THR A 2 22.74 -65.16 18.94
CA THR A 2 21.83 -65.30 20.10
C THR A 2 21.56 -64.07 20.96
N CYS A 3 20.37 -63.59 20.95
CA CYS A 3 19.24 -63.99 21.76
C CYS A 3 19.24 -63.55 23.21
N SER A 4 18.29 -62.80 23.66
CA SER A 4 17.34 -63.32 24.67
C SER A 4 16.31 -62.26 25.08
N ASP A 5 15.07 -62.75 25.05
CA ASP A 5 13.84 -62.13 25.50
C ASP A 5 13.78 -62.01 27.05
N VAL A 6 13.16 -60.93 27.56
CA VAL A 6 12.56 -60.92 28.90
C VAL A 6 11.22 -60.16 28.85
N HIS A 7 10.21 -61.03 29.16
CA HIS A 7 8.84 -60.61 29.36
C HIS A 7 8.62 -59.91 30.71
N UNK A 8 7.75 -58.91 30.96
CA UNK A 8 7.22 -58.45 32.17
C UNK A 8 5.83 -57.92 32.00
N UNK A 9 4.99 -58.27 32.66
CA UNK A 9 3.69 -57.89 32.67
C UNK A 9 3.46 -56.89 33.66
N UNK A 10 2.80 -56.03 33.34
CA UNK A 10 2.43 -55.05 34.16
C UNK A 10 1.11 -55.10 34.64
N UNK A 11 0.77 -54.86 35.47
CA UNK A 11 -0.47 -54.69 36.06
C UNK A 11 -0.93 -53.32 35.86
N UNK A 12 -1.82 -53.17 35.39
CA UNK A 12 -2.42 -51.99 35.25
C UNK A 12 -2.95 -51.57 36.49
N THR A 13 -2.84 -50.42 37.02
CA THR A 13 -3.54 -49.66 38.06
C THR A 13 -4.28 -48.50 37.41
N THR A 14 -5.59 -48.50 37.53
CA THR A 14 -6.48 -47.40 37.16
C THR A 14 -6.15 -46.19 38.04
N THR A 15 -5.58 -45.15 37.44
CA THR A 15 -5.44 -43.82 38.08
C THR A 15 -6.23 -42.81 37.30
N SER A 16 -7.06 -42.08 38.03
CA SER A 16 -7.90 -40.97 37.60
C SER A 16 -7.13 -39.88 36.88
N ASN A 17 -7.63 -39.42 35.74
CA ASN A 17 -7.11 -38.29 34.98
C ASN A 17 -7.15 -36.99 35.80
N PRO A 18 -5.99 -36.31 35.97
CA PRO A 18 -6.06 -34.91 36.38
C PRO A 18 -6.42 -34.05 35.18
N SER A 19 -7.42 -33.20 35.34
CA SER A 19 -7.81 -32.19 34.37
C SER A 19 -6.59 -31.36 33.92
N SER A 20 -6.25 -31.48 32.67
CA SER A 20 -5.22 -30.63 32.07
C SER A 20 -5.70 -29.19 32.01
N SER A 21 -5.22 -28.38 32.90
CA SER A 21 -5.33 -26.94 32.76
C SER A 21 -4.48 -26.53 31.55
N THR A 22 -5.10 -26.22 30.46
CA THR A 22 -4.46 -25.58 29.32
C THR A 22 -3.99 -24.20 29.77
N THR A 23 -2.78 -24.11 30.19
CA THR A 23 -2.10 -22.82 30.28
C THR A 23 -1.94 -22.35 28.83
N SER A 24 -2.83 -21.47 28.41
CA SER A 24 -2.63 -20.67 27.21
C SER A 24 -1.34 -19.87 27.43
N GLY A 25 -0.25 -20.37 26.90
CA GLY A 25 0.99 -19.63 26.82
C GLY A 25 0.73 -18.42 25.95
N GLY A 26 0.43 -17.30 26.58
CA GLY A 26 0.33 -16.04 25.89
C GLY A 26 1.69 -15.75 25.28
N SER A 27 1.84 -15.95 23.98
CA SER A 27 2.95 -15.38 23.26
C SER A 27 2.86 -13.88 23.50
N SER A 28 3.74 -13.34 24.32
CA SER A 28 3.85 -11.91 24.47
C SER A 28 4.24 -11.36 23.10
N GLU A 29 3.23 -10.99 22.33
CA GLU A 29 3.47 -10.25 21.10
C GLU A 29 4.31 -9.03 21.46
N ARG A 30 5.57 -9.05 21.07
CA ARG A 30 6.43 -7.89 21.21
C ARG A 30 5.76 -6.77 20.44
N LYS A 31 5.17 -5.83 21.15
CA LYS A 31 4.55 -4.66 20.53
C LYS A 31 5.59 -3.98 19.65
N SER A 32 5.37 -4.01 18.36
CA SER A 32 6.22 -3.29 17.42
C SER A 32 6.21 -1.81 17.80
N ILE A 33 7.38 -1.21 17.87
CA ILE A 33 7.53 0.23 18.15
C ILE A 33 6.89 1.04 17.01
N VAL A 34 6.93 0.47 15.79
CA VAL A 34 6.32 1.09 14.60
C VAL A 34 4.95 0.44 14.36
N PRO A 35 3.88 1.22 14.22
CA PRO A 35 2.57 0.66 13.90
C PRO A 35 2.64 -0.23 12.65
N PRO A 36 1.93 -1.37 12.63
CA PRO A 36 2.04 -2.32 11.51
C PRO A 36 1.70 -1.71 10.16
N ASP A 37 0.76 -0.79 10.11
CA ASP A 37 0.36 -0.12 8.87
C ASP A 37 1.43 0.85 8.35
N TYR A 38 2.21 1.40 9.23
CA TYR A 38 3.25 2.39 8.89
C TYR A 38 4.30 1.82 7.95
N ARG A 39 4.60 0.55 8.07
CA ARG A 39 5.58 -0.14 7.22
C ARG A 39 5.21 -0.10 5.74
N PHE A 40 3.93 0.10 5.43
CA PHE A 40 3.41 0.09 4.06
C PHE A 40 3.06 1.48 3.54
N VAL A 41 2.79 2.42 4.43
CA VAL A 41 2.42 3.80 4.06
C VAL A 41 3.56 4.50 3.33
N TYR A 42 4.76 4.37 3.84
CA TYR A 42 5.96 5.05 3.33
C TYR A 42 6.98 4.06 2.77
N GLN A 43 6.50 3.11 1.97
CA GLN A 43 7.36 2.08 1.37
C GLN A 43 8.49 2.66 0.52
N GLU A 44 8.31 3.86 -0.01
CA GLU A 44 9.31 4.54 -0.83
C GLU A 44 10.59 4.91 -0.08
N PHE A 45 10.54 4.95 1.25
CA PHE A 45 11.73 5.23 2.06
C PHE A 45 12.62 4.00 2.26
N LEU A 46 12.08 2.80 2.00
CA LEU A 46 12.87 1.58 2.07
C LEU A 46 13.82 1.49 0.88
N PRO A 47 14.98 0.85 1.06
CA PRO A 47 15.91 0.67 -0.04
C PRO A 47 15.36 -0.27 -1.11
N ASP A 48 16.02 -0.28 -2.26
CA ASP A 48 15.66 -1.15 -3.38
C ASP A 48 15.75 -2.62 -2.95
N PRO A 49 14.74 -3.44 -3.25
CA PRO A 49 14.78 -4.86 -2.88
C PRO A 49 15.85 -5.66 -3.64
N LYS A 50 16.33 -5.16 -4.78
CA LYS A 50 17.39 -5.81 -5.54
C LYS A 50 18.76 -5.36 -5.02
N ILE A 51 19.52 -6.30 -4.51
CA ILE A 51 20.85 -6.07 -3.92
C ILE A 51 21.79 -5.36 -4.89
N GLU A 52 21.73 -5.71 -6.18
CA GLU A 52 22.55 -5.12 -7.24
C GLU A 52 22.37 -3.60 -7.39
N TRP A 53 21.19 -3.11 -7.03
CA TRP A 53 20.81 -1.70 -7.17
C TRP A 53 20.99 -0.92 -5.87
N ARG A 54 21.42 -1.59 -4.80
CA ARG A 54 21.57 -0.97 -3.49
C ARG A 54 22.89 -0.20 -3.40
N ASN A 55 22.79 1.01 -2.82
CA ASN A 55 23.94 1.84 -2.52
C ASN A 55 23.59 2.62 -1.24
N PRO A 56 24.19 2.27 -0.10
CA PRO A 56 23.84 2.87 1.19
C PRO A 56 23.97 4.41 1.23
N ILE A 57 25.00 4.95 0.55
CA ILE A 57 25.23 6.40 0.52
C ILE A 57 24.10 7.07 -0.27
N ARG A 58 23.78 6.56 -1.46
CA ARG A 58 22.70 7.09 -2.29
C ARG A 58 21.37 7.02 -1.54
N GLU A 59 21.07 5.88 -0.93
CA GLU A 59 19.81 5.65 -0.18
C GLU A 59 19.64 6.67 0.95
N LYS A 60 20.72 6.92 1.70
CA LYS A 60 20.70 7.89 2.79
C LYS A 60 20.49 9.33 2.26
N LEU A 61 21.18 9.71 1.18
CA LEU A 61 21.03 11.02 0.57
C LEU A 61 19.64 11.22 -0.04
N GLU A 62 19.10 10.18 -0.70
CA GLU A 62 17.74 10.20 -1.24
C GLU A 62 16.70 10.39 -0.13
N ARG A 63 16.85 9.69 1.00
CA ARG A 63 15.93 9.85 2.14
C ARG A 63 15.94 11.28 2.68
N LEU A 64 17.12 11.87 2.83
CA LEU A 64 17.25 13.28 3.29
C LEU A 64 16.55 14.24 2.32
N ASP A 65 16.79 14.09 1.03
CA ASP A 65 16.18 14.93 -0.01
C ASP A 65 14.65 14.75 -0.05
N MET A 66 14.17 13.52 0.08
CA MET A 66 12.73 13.22 0.14
C MET A 66 12.06 13.91 1.32
N LEU A 67 12.70 13.90 2.49
CA LEU A 67 12.19 14.56 3.69
C LEU A 67 12.19 16.09 3.53
N ASP A 68 13.22 16.66 2.92
CA ASP A 68 13.29 18.09 2.62
C ASP A 68 12.19 18.51 1.65
N ARG A 69 11.92 17.71 0.62
CA ARG A 69 10.81 17.97 -0.31
C ARG A 69 9.45 17.88 0.38
N ARG A 70 9.27 16.91 1.28
CA ARG A 70 8.05 16.77 2.08
C ARG A 70 7.84 17.93 3.07
N ALA A 71 8.88 18.68 3.40
CA ALA A 71 8.72 19.90 4.20
C ALA A 71 7.93 20.96 3.42
N ASN A 72 8.12 21.03 2.11
CA ASN A 72 7.47 22.00 1.22
C ASN A 72 6.10 21.52 0.73
N ILE A 73 6.03 20.25 0.30
CA ILE A 73 4.81 19.66 -0.27
C ILE A 73 4.26 18.61 0.70
N ASP A 74 2.97 18.71 0.98
CA ASP A 74 2.27 17.70 1.77
C ASP A 74 1.85 16.55 0.87
N ILE A 75 2.47 15.38 1.06
CA ILE A 75 2.09 14.16 0.36
C ILE A 75 1.36 13.28 1.38
N PRO A 76 0.02 13.26 1.35
CA PRO A 76 -0.76 12.51 2.33
C PRO A 76 -0.67 11.00 2.10
N GLU A 77 -1.15 10.25 3.07
CA GLU A 77 -1.29 8.80 2.98
C GLU A 77 -2.29 8.45 1.87
N PHE A 78 -1.90 7.57 0.94
CA PHE A 78 -2.81 6.99 -0.04
C PHE A 78 -2.30 5.62 -0.49
N TYR A 79 -3.20 4.83 -1.02
CA TYR A 79 -2.94 3.45 -1.43
C TYR A 79 -3.40 3.22 -2.86
N VAL A 80 -3.03 2.07 -3.42
CA VAL A 80 -3.64 1.60 -4.68
C VAL A 80 -5.14 1.41 -4.41
N GLY A 81 -5.97 2.10 -5.21
CA GLY A 81 -7.40 2.15 -5.01
C GLY A 81 -7.93 3.48 -4.48
N SER A 82 -7.08 4.29 -3.84
CA SER A 82 -7.49 5.62 -3.37
C SER A 82 -7.75 6.57 -4.55
N VAL A 83 -8.70 7.48 -4.39
CA VAL A 83 -8.97 8.54 -5.37
C VAL A 83 -8.16 9.76 -4.96
N VAL A 84 -7.29 10.18 -5.87
CA VAL A 84 -6.30 11.24 -5.62
C VAL A 84 -6.40 12.32 -6.70
N ALA A 85 -6.29 13.57 -6.30
CA ALA A 85 -6.17 14.70 -7.23
C ALA A 85 -4.75 15.28 -7.10
N VAL A 86 -4.10 15.48 -8.23
CA VAL A 86 -2.75 16.03 -8.32
C VAL A 86 -2.79 17.34 -9.10
N THR A 87 -2.17 18.38 -8.54
CA THR A 87 -1.99 19.67 -9.21
C THR A 87 -0.50 19.85 -9.50
N CYS A 88 -0.19 20.05 -10.77
CA CYS A 88 1.19 20.27 -11.25
C CYS A 88 1.30 21.63 -11.92
N SER A 89 2.49 22.22 -11.87
CA SER A 89 2.82 23.38 -12.69
C SER A 89 3.09 22.93 -14.13
N ASP A 90 2.63 23.73 -15.09
CA ASP A 90 2.90 23.46 -16.49
C ASP A 90 4.32 23.91 -16.83
N VAL A 91 5.14 23.00 -17.34
CA VAL A 91 6.53 23.26 -17.72
C VAL A 91 6.60 24.26 -18.90
N HIS A 92 5.61 24.21 -19.80
CA HIS A 92 5.61 24.99 -21.03
C HIS A 92 4.82 26.31 -20.94
N ALA A 93 4.10 26.53 -19.85
CA ALA A 93 3.28 27.74 -19.68
C ALA A 93 3.41 28.28 -18.25
N VAL A 94 4.34 29.18 -18.07
CA VAL A 94 4.66 29.78 -16.76
C VAL A 94 3.40 30.35 -16.10
N GLY A 95 3.16 29.94 -14.87
CA GLY A 95 2.01 30.36 -14.07
C GLY A 95 0.74 29.57 -14.30
N LYS A 96 0.71 28.66 -15.26
CA LYS A 96 -0.43 27.77 -15.45
C LYS A 96 -0.25 26.49 -14.63
N THR A 97 -1.36 25.95 -14.17
CA THR A 97 -1.40 24.71 -13.41
C THR A 97 -2.39 23.75 -14.06
N SER A 98 -2.07 22.49 -14.06
CA SER A 98 -2.97 21.41 -14.47
C SER A 98 -3.39 20.60 -13.25
N ARG A 99 -4.66 20.25 -13.18
CA ARG A 99 -5.19 19.40 -12.13
C ARG A 99 -5.79 18.15 -12.75
N PHE A 100 -5.34 16.98 -12.30
CA PHE A 100 -5.87 15.69 -12.74
C PHE A 100 -6.34 14.91 -11.53
N LEU A 101 -7.51 14.29 -11.65
CA LEU A 101 -8.15 13.50 -10.61
C LEU A 101 -8.36 12.08 -11.13
N GLY A 102 -8.06 11.08 -10.32
CA GLY A 102 -8.29 9.69 -10.71
C GLY A 102 -7.99 8.70 -9.60
N ILE A 103 -8.32 7.45 -9.87
CA ILE A 103 -8.02 6.34 -8.98
C ILE A 103 -6.55 5.93 -9.16
N CYS A 104 -5.86 5.70 -8.04
CA CYS A 104 -4.49 5.20 -8.06
C CYS A 104 -4.51 3.71 -8.46
N ILE A 105 -3.99 3.39 -9.64
CA ILE A 105 -3.98 2.01 -10.14
C ILE A 105 -2.66 1.29 -9.86
N MET A 106 -1.58 2.02 -9.63
CA MET A 106 -0.28 1.42 -9.36
C MET A 106 0.61 2.40 -8.61
N ARG A 107 1.38 1.88 -7.64
CA ARG A 107 2.51 2.58 -7.01
C ARG A 107 3.72 1.69 -7.17
N GLU A 108 4.84 2.26 -7.58
CA GLU A 108 6.05 1.47 -7.80
C GLU A 108 7.32 2.25 -7.50
N LYS A 109 8.42 1.52 -7.42
CA LYS A 109 9.78 2.00 -7.16
C LYS A 109 9.94 2.59 -5.77
N CYS A 110 11.15 3.02 -5.47
CA CYS A 110 11.54 3.56 -4.16
C CYS A 110 12.52 4.72 -4.33
N GLY A 111 12.73 5.45 -3.24
CA GLY A 111 13.57 6.63 -3.24
C GLY A 111 12.96 7.75 -4.07
N LEU A 112 13.79 8.59 -4.65
CA LEU A 112 13.35 9.70 -5.51
C LEU A 112 12.66 9.22 -6.79
N ARG A 113 12.81 7.93 -7.13
CA ARG A 113 12.21 7.33 -8.33
C ARG A 113 10.80 6.79 -8.07
N ALA A 114 10.30 6.93 -6.83
CA ALA A 114 8.96 6.48 -6.47
C ALA A 114 7.92 7.18 -7.35
N ARG A 115 6.99 6.40 -7.92
CA ARG A 115 5.98 6.94 -8.83
C ARG A 115 4.64 6.22 -8.64
N PHE A 116 3.59 6.88 -9.10
CA PHE A 116 2.24 6.34 -9.05
C PHE A 116 1.49 6.72 -10.33
N ILE A 117 0.49 5.93 -10.67
CA ILE A 117 -0.32 6.16 -11.87
C ILE A 117 -1.77 6.39 -11.43
N LEU A 118 -2.35 7.48 -11.90
CA LEU A 118 -3.76 7.80 -11.73
C LEU A 118 -4.51 7.54 -13.02
N ARG A 119 -5.71 6.96 -12.89
CA ARG A 119 -6.59 6.67 -14.02
C ARG A 119 -7.95 7.33 -13.80
N ASN A 120 -8.47 7.95 -14.85
CA ASN A 120 -9.85 8.48 -14.89
C ASN A 120 -10.39 8.32 -16.30
N VAL A 121 -11.69 8.37 -16.45
CA VAL A 121 -12.34 8.40 -17.76
C VAL A 121 -12.86 9.83 -17.95
N VAL A 122 -12.31 10.50 -18.95
CA VAL A 122 -12.66 11.87 -19.31
C VAL A 122 -13.20 11.85 -20.74
N ASP A 123 -14.39 12.39 -20.94
CA ASP A 123 -15.06 12.41 -22.25
C ASP A 123 -15.12 11.03 -22.92
N ASN A 124 -15.45 10.00 -22.12
CA ASN A 124 -15.55 8.60 -22.55
C ASN A 124 -14.22 7.99 -23.00
N GLN A 125 -13.10 8.61 -22.63
CA GLN A 125 -11.78 8.08 -22.93
C GLN A 125 -11.02 7.85 -21.63
N GLY A 126 -10.51 6.64 -21.47
CA GLY A 126 -9.68 6.29 -20.30
C GLY A 126 -8.31 6.95 -20.41
N VAL A 127 -8.02 7.84 -19.46
CA VAL A 127 -6.77 8.61 -19.40
C VAL A 127 -5.97 8.11 -18.19
N GLU A 128 -4.68 7.88 -18.41
CA GLU A 128 -3.75 7.51 -17.35
C GLU A 128 -2.59 8.50 -17.33
N VAL A 129 -2.32 9.05 -16.15
CA VAL A 129 -1.22 9.98 -15.95
C VAL A 129 -0.30 9.41 -14.88
N MET A 130 0.98 9.32 -15.23
CA MET A 130 2.02 8.86 -14.31
C MET A 130 2.71 10.08 -13.69
N TYR A 131 2.82 10.04 -12.38
CA TYR A 131 3.47 11.09 -11.60
C TYR A 131 4.65 10.51 -10.83
N ASP A 132 5.78 11.17 -10.91
CA ASP A 132 6.90 10.90 -10.01
C ASP A 132 6.61 11.64 -8.69
N MET A 133 6.62 10.88 -7.58
CA MET A 133 6.17 11.38 -6.27
C MET A 133 6.98 12.58 -5.77
N TYR A 134 8.24 12.64 -6.15
CA TYR A 134 9.16 13.67 -5.69
C TYR A 134 9.59 14.63 -6.82
N ASP A 135 8.72 14.80 -7.84
CA ASP A 135 8.94 15.76 -8.91
C ASP A 135 8.73 17.20 -8.38
N PRO A 136 9.66 18.12 -8.62
CA PRO A 136 9.49 19.52 -8.20
C PRO A 136 8.33 20.25 -8.90
N THR A 137 7.80 19.73 -10.00
CA THR A 137 6.63 20.31 -10.67
C THR A 137 5.33 20.07 -9.91
N LEU A 138 5.32 19.10 -8.97
CA LEU A 138 4.15 18.84 -8.14
C LEU A 138 3.91 19.98 -7.15
N LEU A 139 2.73 20.56 -7.20
CA LEU A 139 2.32 21.65 -6.30
C LEU A 139 1.47 21.17 -5.15
N LYS A 140 0.58 20.19 -5.42
CA LYS A 140 -0.38 19.73 -4.43
C LYS A 140 -0.82 18.31 -4.73
N VAL A 141 -0.91 17.48 -3.69
CA VAL A 141 -1.49 16.14 -3.77
C VAL A 141 -2.63 16.09 -2.75
N GLU A 142 -3.83 15.80 -3.20
CA GLU A 142 -5.03 15.73 -2.37
C GLU A 142 -5.64 14.35 -2.47
N VAL A 143 -5.90 13.71 -1.34
CA VAL A 143 -6.63 12.45 -1.30
C VAL A 143 -8.11 12.78 -1.09
N LEU A 144 -8.93 12.44 -2.08
CA LEU A 144 -10.37 12.70 -2.04
C LEU A 144 -11.13 11.54 -1.40
N ARG A 145 -10.68 10.31 -1.66
CA ARG A 145 -11.22 9.12 -1.00
C ARG A 145 -10.06 8.20 -0.65
N LEU A 146 -9.88 7.96 0.64
CA LEU A 146 -8.84 7.07 1.14
C LEU A 146 -9.42 5.66 1.28
N GLU A 147 -9.00 4.75 0.41
CA GLU A 147 -9.42 3.36 0.46
C GLU A 147 -8.32 2.43 -0.06
N LYS A 148 -8.41 1.16 0.30
CA LYS A 148 -7.56 0.09 -0.21
C LYS A 148 -8.40 -0.85 -1.05
N ARG A 149 -7.77 -1.53 -1.99
CA ARG A 149 -8.40 -2.58 -2.81
C ARG A 149 -7.81 -3.94 -2.47
N LEU A 150 -8.48 -4.99 -2.92
CA LEU A 150 -8.07 -6.38 -2.67
C LEU A 150 -6.79 -6.77 -3.42
N ASP A 151 -6.47 -6.06 -4.49
CA ASP A 151 -5.33 -6.37 -5.36
C ASP A 151 -4.20 -5.36 -5.18
N GLU A 152 -2.98 -5.82 -5.39
CA GLU A 152 -1.77 -5.00 -5.30
C GLU A 152 -1.72 -3.92 -6.39
N HIS A 153 -2.20 -4.25 -7.58
CA HIS A 153 -2.29 -3.33 -8.72
C HIS A 153 -3.65 -3.46 -9.37
N LEU A 154 -4.16 -2.36 -9.91
CA LEU A 154 -5.46 -2.30 -10.56
C LEU A 154 -5.34 -2.08 -12.08
N LEU A 155 -4.30 -2.65 -12.69
CA LEU A 155 -4.06 -2.51 -14.14
C LEU A 155 -5.20 -3.10 -14.97
N TYR A 156 -5.95 -4.05 -14.42
CA TYR A 156 -7.10 -4.65 -15.08
C TYR A 156 -8.23 -3.63 -15.33
N LEU A 157 -8.22 -2.48 -14.67
CA LEU A 157 -9.20 -1.42 -14.93
C LEU A 157 -9.11 -0.90 -16.38
N ARG A 158 -8.00 -1.13 -17.05
CA ARG A 158 -7.84 -0.80 -18.49
C ARG A 158 -8.82 -1.58 -19.36
N ASP A 159 -9.14 -2.80 -18.95
CA ASP A 159 -10.04 -3.72 -19.66
C ASP A 159 -11.38 -3.89 -18.96
N ALA A 160 -11.65 -3.09 -17.92
CA ALA A 160 -12.91 -3.06 -17.20
C ALA A 160 -13.89 -2.08 -17.85
N LEU A 161 -15.15 -2.17 -17.43
CA LEU A 161 -16.17 -1.18 -17.83
C LEU A 161 -15.74 0.20 -17.31
N ASP A 162 -16.01 1.21 -18.09
CA ASP A 162 -15.53 2.58 -17.83
C ASP A 162 -16.08 3.16 -16.54
N GLU A 163 -17.27 2.73 -16.10
CA GLU A 163 -17.91 3.16 -14.86
C GLU A 163 -17.06 2.92 -13.60
N TYR A 164 -16.17 1.91 -13.62
CA TYR A 164 -15.29 1.59 -12.47
C TYR A 164 -14.11 2.57 -12.31
N SER A 165 -13.86 3.38 -13.32
CA SER A 165 -12.77 4.37 -13.27
C SER A 165 -13.21 5.76 -13.68
N THR A 166 -14.53 6.05 -13.63
CA THR A 166 -15.08 7.38 -13.93
C THR A 166 -15.32 8.13 -12.61
N PHE A 167 -14.68 9.26 -12.45
CA PHE A 167 -14.78 10.13 -11.26
C PHE A 167 -15.03 11.56 -11.70
N ASP A 168 -15.95 12.24 -11.01
CA ASP A 168 -16.25 13.66 -11.27
C ASP A 168 -15.01 14.51 -10.93
N LEU A 169 -14.62 15.38 -11.86
CA LEU A 169 -13.49 16.28 -11.67
C LEU A 169 -13.68 17.25 -10.49
N ASN A 170 -14.94 17.49 -10.11
CA ASN A 170 -15.31 18.37 -8.99
C ASN A 170 -15.67 17.59 -7.72
N MET A 171 -15.28 16.32 -7.64
CA MET A 171 -15.53 15.48 -6.46
C MET A 171 -15.04 16.14 -5.18
N GLU A 172 -15.89 16.19 -4.15
CA GLU A 172 -15.53 16.69 -2.83
C GLU A 172 -14.81 15.62 -2.02
N PRO A 173 -13.84 16.00 -1.17
CA PRO A 173 -13.11 15.03 -0.37
C PRO A 173 -13.96 14.41 0.74
N GLU A 174 -13.88 13.11 0.87
CA GLU A 174 -14.50 12.34 1.94
C GLU A 174 -13.51 12.26 3.11
N ILE A 175 -13.86 12.94 4.20
CA ILE A 175 -12.97 13.04 5.37
C ILE A 175 -13.22 11.87 6.31
N LEU A 176 -12.19 11.07 6.54
CA LEU A 176 -12.22 10.00 7.53
C LEU A 176 -11.86 10.57 8.92
N PRO A 177 -12.48 10.05 9.99
CA PRO A 177 -12.11 10.44 11.36
C PRO A 177 -10.64 10.08 11.65
N GLU A 178 -9.97 10.91 12.45
CA GLU A 178 -8.59 10.63 12.88
C GLU A 178 -8.54 9.30 13.64
N GLY A 179 -7.59 8.45 13.26
CA GLY A 179 -7.39 7.14 13.88
C GLY A 179 -8.30 6.03 13.38
N ALA A 180 -9.20 6.32 12.44
CA ALA A 180 -10.03 5.28 11.82
C ALA A 180 -9.16 4.40 10.90
N PRO A 181 -9.39 3.08 10.90
CA PRO A 181 -8.67 2.22 9.95
C PRO A 181 -9.09 2.53 8.52
N VAL A 182 -8.16 2.39 7.59
CA VAL A 182 -8.44 2.65 6.17
C VAL A 182 -9.41 1.58 5.66
N PRO A 183 -10.56 1.98 5.09
CA PRO A 183 -11.53 1.01 4.58
C PRO A 183 -10.98 0.21 3.41
N VAL A 184 -11.30 -1.08 3.37
CA VAL A 184 -10.99 -1.96 2.25
C VAL A 184 -12.22 -2.07 1.39
N ASN A 185 -12.11 -1.71 0.11
CA ASN A 185 -13.21 -1.79 -0.85
C ASN A 185 -13.17 -3.16 -1.53
N ASP A 186 -14.20 -3.95 -1.28
CA ASP A 186 -14.34 -5.33 -1.81
C ASP A 186 -15.02 -5.36 -3.19
N LEU A 187 -15.18 -4.21 -3.84
CA LEU A 187 -15.84 -4.12 -5.14
C LEU A 187 -15.18 -5.04 -6.16
N LYS A 188 -15.98 -5.91 -6.76
CA LYS A 188 -15.54 -6.80 -7.82
C LYS A 188 -15.89 -6.21 -9.18
N VAL A 189 -14.87 -6.03 -10.00
CA VAL A 189 -14.96 -5.37 -11.29
C VAL A 189 -15.29 -6.38 -12.39
N VAL A 190 -16.24 -6.03 -13.24
CA VAL A 190 -16.58 -6.82 -14.44
C VAL A 190 -15.71 -6.36 -15.59
N LEU A 191 -15.03 -7.30 -16.22
CA LEU A 191 -14.16 -7.01 -17.36
C LEU A 191 -14.92 -7.12 -18.69
N LYS A 192 -14.49 -6.36 -19.69
CA LYS A 192 -15.06 -6.36 -21.05
C LYS A 192 -14.90 -7.74 -21.71
N PRO A 193 -15.70 -8.12 -22.72
CA PRO A 193 -15.57 -9.39 -23.40
C PRO A 193 -14.19 -9.62 -24.04
N ARG A 194 -13.85 -10.87 -24.32
CA ARG A 194 -12.59 -11.28 -24.97
C ARG A 194 -12.13 -10.33 -26.08
N PRO A 195 -10.82 -10.21 -26.36
CA PRO A 195 -9.70 -11.12 -25.99
C PRO A 195 -8.86 -10.71 -24.78
N TRP A 196 -9.14 -9.61 -24.14
CA TRP A 196 -8.28 -9.00 -23.10
C TRP A 196 -8.05 -9.89 -21.86
N TYR A 197 -9.01 -10.66 -21.44
CA TYR A 197 -8.90 -11.35 -20.15
C TYR A 197 -7.88 -12.49 -20.15
N ALA A 198 -7.39 -12.89 -21.29
CA ALA A 198 -6.25 -13.80 -21.35
C ALA A 198 -4.99 -13.22 -20.70
N ARG A 199 -4.93 -11.89 -20.57
CA ARG A 199 -3.84 -11.20 -19.89
C ARG A 199 -3.97 -11.30 -18.37
N TRP A 200 -5.19 -11.23 -17.86
CA TRP A 200 -5.47 -11.10 -16.43
C TRP A 200 -5.76 -12.43 -15.72
N GLU A 201 -6.24 -13.44 -16.44
CA GLU A 201 -6.67 -14.71 -15.84
C GLU A 201 -5.58 -15.46 -15.07
N ARG A 202 -4.30 -15.14 -15.31
CA ARG A 202 -3.16 -15.79 -14.66
C ARG A 202 -2.67 -15.05 -13.40
N HIS A 203 -3.28 -13.92 -13.08
CA HIS A 203 -2.79 -13.05 -12.02
C HIS A 203 -3.50 -13.26 -10.68
N ASN A 204 -4.42 -14.24 -10.60
CA ASN A 204 -5.14 -14.57 -9.37
C ASN A 204 -5.72 -13.31 -8.70
N LEU A 205 -6.49 -12.55 -9.44
CA LEU A 205 -7.04 -11.28 -8.99
C LEU A 205 -8.27 -11.51 -8.10
N ALA A 206 -8.34 -10.80 -6.96
CA ALA A 206 -9.46 -10.87 -6.02
C ALA A 206 -10.56 -9.87 -6.36
N GLY A 207 -10.21 -8.76 -7.01
CA GLY A 207 -11.14 -7.69 -7.35
C GLY A 207 -11.83 -7.84 -8.70
N VAL A 208 -11.73 -8.99 -9.37
CA VAL A 208 -12.36 -9.23 -10.67
C VAL A 208 -13.48 -10.26 -10.52
N ALA A 209 -14.66 -9.94 -11.07
CA ALA A 209 -15.85 -10.80 -10.98
C ALA A 209 -15.84 -11.90 -12.05
N ASN A 210 -16.23 -13.12 -11.65
CA ASN A 210 -16.59 -14.22 -12.55
C ASN A 210 -15.59 -14.57 -13.67
N VAL A 211 -14.30 -14.46 -13.37
CA VAL A 211 -13.25 -14.85 -14.32
C VAL A 211 -13.29 -16.36 -14.61
N ASP A 212 -13.73 -17.14 -13.63
CA ASP A 212 -13.74 -18.62 -13.70
C ASP A 212 -14.63 -19.16 -14.81
N GLU A 213 -15.73 -18.47 -15.12
CA GLU A 213 -16.64 -18.86 -16.20
C GLU A 213 -15.97 -18.88 -17.58
N TYR A 214 -15.00 -18.00 -17.76
CA TYR A 214 -14.31 -17.81 -19.04
C TYR A 214 -12.94 -18.48 -19.07
N THR A 215 -12.52 -19.06 -17.97
CA THR A 215 -11.19 -19.66 -17.86
C THR A 215 -11.22 -21.12 -18.31
N ASN A 216 -10.30 -21.49 -19.19
CA ASN A 216 -10.13 -22.87 -19.60
C ASN A 216 -9.63 -23.71 -18.42
N LYS A 217 -10.30 -24.82 -18.11
CA LYS A 217 -9.97 -25.73 -16.99
C LYS A 217 -8.50 -26.18 -17.01
N LYS A 218 -7.92 -26.39 -18.19
CA LYS A 218 -6.49 -26.77 -18.32
C LYS A 218 -5.56 -25.64 -17.88
N LYS A 219 -5.89 -24.39 -18.25
CA LYS A 219 -5.13 -23.21 -17.84
C LYS A 219 -5.28 -22.95 -16.35
N ALA A 220 -6.50 -23.12 -15.81
CA ALA A 220 -6.79 -22.95 -14.38
C ALA A 220 -5.93 -23.89 -13.53
N ARG A 221 -5.91 -25.19 -13.87
CA ARG A 221 -5.06 -26.18 -13.17
C ARG A 221 -3.58 -25.85 -13.25
N LYS A 222 -3.10 -25.32 -14.37
CA LYS A 222 -1.71 -24.91 -14.52
C LYS A 222 -1.41 -23.69 -13.65
N ALA A 223 -2.31 -22.73 -13.62
CA ALA A 223 -2.20 -21.53 -12.77
C ALA A 223 -2.18 -21.92 -11.29
N GLU A 224 -3.09 -22.81 -10.87
CA GLU A 224 -3.18 -23.32 -9.50
C GLU A 224 -1.89 -23.98 -9.01
N ARG A 225 -1.22 -24.74 -9.88
CA ARG A 225 0.06 -25.40 -9.55
C ARG A 225 1.19 -24.39 -9.31
N VAL A 226 1.15 -23.26 -9.99
CA VAL A 226 2.19 -22.23 -9.93
C VAL A 226 1.85 -21.16 -8.90
N ALA A 227 0.58 -21.09 -8.50
CA ALA A 227 0.11 -20.08 -7.57
C ALA A 227 0.76 -20.22 -6.19
N THR A 228 1.14 -19.10 -5.63
CA THR A 228 1.68 -19.00 -4.27
C THR A 228 0.76 -18.08 -3.47
N PRO A 229 -0.45 -18.56 -3.12
CA PRO A 229 -1.46 -17.69 -2.52
C PRO A 229 -1.04 -17.04 -1.19
N TRP A 230 -0.19 -17.69 -0.44
CA TRP A 230 0.33 -17.16 0.82
C TRP A 230 1.23 -15.93 0.63
N GLU A 231 1.84 -15.77 -0.55
CA GLU A 231 2.71 -14.63 -0.87
C GLU A 231 1.94 -13.36 -1.21
N ARG A 232 0.67 -13.52 -1.54
CA ARG A 232 -0.20 -12.42 -2.00
C ARG A 232 -0.34 -11.29 -0.97
N PHE A 233 -0.43 -11.65 0.30
CA PHE A 233 -0.67 -10.71 1.38
C PHE A 233 0.62 -10.24 2.06
N ASP A 234 1.76 -10.71 1.58
CA ASP A 234 3.07 -10.33 2.10
C ASP A 234 3.68 -9.22 1.25
N LEU A 235 3.25 -7.99 1.52
CA LEU A 235 3.71 -6.80 0.80
C LEU A 235 5.21 -6.54 1.00
N MET A 236 5.78 -7.09 2.07
CA MET A 236 7.19 -6.90 2.42
C MET A 236 8.07 -8.11 2.08
N LYS A 237 7.52 -9.07 1.31
CA LYS A 237 8.22 -10.32 0.98
C LYS A 237 9.61 -10.08 0.38
N GLU A 238 9.71 -9.19 -0.61
CA GLU A 238 10.99 -8.87 -1.24
C GLU A 238 11.95 -8.21 -0.26
N TYR A 239 11.43 -7.31 0.56
CA TYR A 239 12.23 -6.60 1.55
C TYR A 239 12.73 -7.53 2.66
N ARG A 240 11.91 -8.48 3.11
CA ARG A 240 12.33 -9.47 4.11
C ARG A 240 13.47 -10.36 3.61
N ARG A 241 13.52 -10.61 2.31
CA ARG A 241 14.58 -11.43 1.70
C ARG A 241 15.89 -10.67 1.54
N THR A 242 15.82 -9.38 1.31
CA THR A 242 17.01 -8.58 0.92
C THR A 242 17.42 -7.55 1.97
N ILE A 243 16.49 -7.13 2.82
CA ILE A 243 16.72 -6.08 3.82
C ILE A 243 16.44 -6.67 5.21
N PRO A 244 17.43 -6.75 6.09
CA PRO A 244 17.25 -7.24 7.46
C PRO A 244 16.20 -6.41 8.22
N ASP A 245 15.44 -7.06 9.09
CA ASP A 245 14.41 -6.40 9.92
C ASP A 245 14.98 -5.26 10.77
N GLU A 246 16.22 -5.41 11.21
CA GLU A 246 16.91 -4.39 12.02
C GLU A 246 17.10 -3.11 11.22
N GLU A 247 17.57 -3.24 9.98
CA GLU A 247 17.77 -2.11 9.07
C GLU A 247 16.42 -1.43 8.74
N GLN A 248 15.37 -2.22 8.51
CA GLN A 248 14.02 -1.69 8.27
C GLN A 248 13.53 -0.86 9.46
N LYS A 249 13.71 -1.37 10.67
CA LYS A 249 13.31 -0.67 11.91
C LYS A 249 14.07 0.64 12.10
N GLU A 250 15.36 0.63 11.82
CA GLU A 250 16.20 1.83 11.91
C GLU A 250 15.75 2.91 10.94
N ILE A 251 15.51 2.53 9.66
CA ILE A 251 15.03 3.45 8.63
C ILE A 251 13.68 4.05 9.03
N PHE A 252 12.73 3.22 9.45
CA PHE A 252 11.40 3.68 9.83
C PHE A 252 11.43 4.55 11.09
N ALA A 253 12.28 4.25 12.06
CA ALA A 253 12.43 5.09 13.26
C ALA A 253 12.93 6.49 12.89
N GLU A 254 13.93 6.57 12.01
CA GLU A 254 14.47 7.83 11.51
C GLU A 254 13.39 8.63 10.76
N VAL A 255 12.75 8.00 9.79
CA VAL A 255 11.72 8.64 8.95
C VAL A 255 10.52 9.09 9.79
N TYR A 256 10.04 8.22 10.70
CA TYR A 256 8.89 8.52 11.55
C TYR A 256 9.14 9.75 12.42
N SER A 257 10.31 9.83 13.05
CA SER A 257 10.63 10.95 13.93
C SER A 257 10.62 12.28 13.16
N GLN A 258 11.17 12.29 11.96
CA GLN A 258 11.24 13.49 11.13
C GLN A 258 9.87 13.88 10.56
N LEU A 259 9.10 12.92 10.06
CA LEU A 259 7.75 13.17 9.55
C LEU A 259 6.82 13.69 10.66
N HIS A 260 6.93 13.11 11.87
CA HIS A 260 6.14 13.59 13.02
C HIS A 260 6.45 15.04 13.36
N GLN A 261 7.73 15.44 13.32
CA GLN A 261 8.14 16.82 13.53
C GLN A 261 7.56 17.76 12.46
N LEU A 262 7.57 17.33 11.20
CA LEU A 262 6.99 18.09 10.08
C LEU A 262 5.47 18.26 10.28
N GLU A 263 4.77 17.21 10.68
CA GLU A 263 3.33 17.28 10.96
C GLU A 263 3.02 18.26 12.09
N LEU A 264 3.77 18.20 13.19
CA LEU A 264 3.60 19.12 14.31
C LEU A 264 3.81 20.57 13.86
N THR A 265 4.83 20.81 13.05
CA THR A 265 5.12 22.15 12.51
C THR A 265 3.97 22.64 11.64
N ARG A 266 3.46 21.80 10.75
CA ARG A 266 2.30 22.11 9.89
C ARG A 266 1.05 22.39 10.72
N LYS A 267 0.78 21.58 11.74
CA LYS A 267 -0.38 21.78 12.64
C LYS A 267 -0.26 23.13 13.36
N LYS A 268 0.95 23.50 13.82
CA LYS A 268 1.21 24.79 14.45
C LYS A 268 0.97 25.96 13.48
N LEU A 269 1.45 25.83 12.24
CA LEU A 269 1.27 26.85 11.21
C LEU A 269 -0.21 27.03 10.83
N LYS A 270 -0.94 25.93 10.67
CA LYS A 270 -2.38 25.96 10.41
C LYS A 270 -3.13 26.69 11.55
N ARG A 271 -2.83 26.35 12.81
CA ARG A 271 -3.42 27.01 13.99
C ARG A 271 -3.11 28.51 14.00
N LYS A 272 -1.86 28.89 13.69
CA LYS A 272 -1.46 30.29 13.61
C LYS A 272 -2.23 31.07 12.56
N ARG A 273 -2.51 30.45 11.41
CA ARG A 273 -3.28 31.07 10.30
C ARG A 273 -4.77 31.18 10.63
N THR A 274 -5.33 30.25 11.39
CA THR A 274 -6.75 30.24 11.74
C THR A 274 -7.09 31.19 12.90
N PHE A 275 -6.11 31.50 13.75
CA PHE A 275 -6.28 32.47 14.84
C PHE A 275 -6.07 33.90 14.33
N VAL A 276 -7.12 34.47 13.75
CA VAL A 276 -7.11 35.89 13.37
C VAL A 276 -7.42 36.69 14.66
N LYS A 277 -6.57 37.64 15.00
CA LYS A 277 -6.85 38.56 16.10
C LYS A 277 -8.15 39.29 15.78
N PRO A 278 -9.13 39.32 16.70
CA PRO A 278 -10.35 40.05 16.46
C PRO A 278 -10.01 41.53 16.27
N THR A 279 -10.46 42.10 15.20
CA THR A 279 -10.34 43.54 14.95
C THR A 279 -11.16 44.23 16.06
N LYS A 280 -10.53 45.13 16.81
CA LYS A 280 -11.25 45.95 17.75
C LYS A 280 -12.30 46.72 16.96
N LEU A 281 -13.56 46.48 17.27
CA LEU A 281 -14.65 47.31 16.77
C LEU A 281 -14.45 48.71 17.37
N ALA A 282 -14.28 49.70 16.52
CA ALA A 282 -14.14 51.08 16.90
C ALA A 282 -15.47 51.62 17.43
#